data_7c747069cafc17cf60748321d8b26a0d
#
_entry.id   7c747069cafc17cf60748321d8b26a0d
#
_cell.length_a   1.000
_cell.length_b   1.000
_cell.length_c   1.000
_cell.angle_alpha   90.00
_cell.angle_beta   90.00
_cell.angle_gamma   90.00
#
_symmetry.space_group_name_H-M   'P 1'
#
loop_
_entity.id
_entity.type
_entity.pdbx_description
1 polymer ?
#
loop_
_entity_poly.entity_id
_entity_poly.type
_entity_poly.pdbx_seq_one_letter_code
_entity_poly.pdbx_strand_id
1 'polypeptide(L)'
;MNFGPIYLDHIGIAAHQLDDHSSFWSLIGLIQGNEDETVDDQGVTTRFFSTTEPDTSAPVPKIELLEPTGEDTPIGRFLAKRGPGVQQICFSVADLKGLLNYLAENGVRLIDTEPRPGAGGHMIAFVHPSSTGGVLVELSQRHDQE
;
A
#
# COMPACT_ATOMS: atom_id res chain seq x y z
N MET A 1 -2.45 -21.33 11.22
CA MET A 1 -2.86 -21.62 9.86
C MET A 1 -1.92 -20.95 8.87
N ASN A 2 -1.56 -21.64 7.79
CA ASN A 2 -0.56 -21.14 6.86
C ASN A 2 -1.23 -20.69 5.55
N PHE A 3 -1.06 -19.41 5.21
CA PHE A 3 -1.59 -18.81 3.97
C PHE A 3 -0.52 -18.63 2.89
N GLY A 4 0.60 -19.34 3.04
CA GLY A 4 1.73 -19.23 2.12
C GLY A 4 2.69 -18.10 2.49
N PRO A 5 3.71 -17.85 1.67
CA PRO A 5 4.66 -16.76 1.93
C PRO A 5 3.99 -15.40 1.92
N ILE A 6 4.46 -14.52 2.79
CA ILE A 6 4.05 -13.12 2.83
C ILE A 6 5.27 -12.25 2.58
N TYR A 7 5.12 -11.20 1.78
CA TYR A 7 6.21 -10.30 1.41
C TYR A 7 5.85 -8.87 1.74
N LEU A 8 6.85 -8.08 2.15
CA LEU A 8 6.69 -6.64 2.21
C LEU A 8 6.60 -6.12 0.77
N ASP A 9 5.47 -5.52 0.42
CA ASP A 9 5.27 -4.98 -0.93
C ASP A 9 5.75 -3.54 -1.02
N HIS A 10 5.27 -2.67 -0.15
CA HIS A 10 5.69 -1.28 -0.16
C HIS A 10 5.40 -0.58 1.16
N ILE A 11 6.04 0.58 1.33
CA ILE A 11 5.75 1.54 2.39
C ILE A 11 5.14 2.76 1.73
N GLY A 12 3.93 3.15 2.16
CA GLY A 12 3.20 4.29 1.62
C GLY A 12 3.50 5.55 2.40
N ILE A 13 3.90 6.60 1.68
CA ILE A 13 4.28 7.89 2.25
C ILE A 13 3.37 8.97 1.69
N ALA A 14 2.62 9.64 2.57
CA ALA A 14 1.73 10.72 2.20
C ALA A 14 2.52 11.99 1.87
N ALA A 15 2.18 12.65 0.76
CA ALA A 15 2.77 13.90 0.33
C ALA A 15 1.69 14.82 -0.20
N HIS A 16 1.87 16.14 -0.04
CA HIS A 16 0.94 17.11 -0.60
C HIS A 16 0.95 17.06 -2.13
N GLN A 17 2.14 16.91 -2.73
CA GLN A 17 2.32 16.72 -4.16
C GLN A 17 3.39 15.66 -4.37
N LEU A 18 3.23 14.81 -5.40
CA LEU A 18 4.20 13.75 -5.69
C LEU A 18 5.61 14.29 -5.92
N ASP A 19 5.72 15.48 -6.49
CA ASP A 19 7.03 16.07 -6.82
C ASP A 19 7.77 16.69 -5.63
N ASP A 20 7.12 16.86 -4.48
CA ASP A 20 7.71 17.63 -3.36
C ASP A 20 9.09 17.11 -2.94
N HIS A 21 9.24 15.83 -2.73
CA HIS A 21 10.52 15.24 -2.33
C HIS A 21 10.83 13.97 -3.12
N SER A 22 10.22 13.84 -4.29
CA SER A 22 10.32 12.66 -5.13
C SER A 22 11.75 12.36 -5.55
N SER A 23 12.54 13.39 -5.84
CA SER A 23 13.92 13.24 -6.32
C SER A 23 14.85 12.57 -5.28
N PHE A 24 14.55 12.68 -3.99
CA PHE A 24 15.37 12.05 -2.96
C PHE A 24 15.52 10.54 -3.19
N TRP A 25 14.42 9.89 -3.53
CA TRP A 25 14.40 8.42 -3.69
C TRP A 25 15.24 7.97 -4.86
N SER A 26 15.18 8.72 -5.97
CA SER A 26 16.05 8.46 -7.14
C SER A 26 17.51 8.74 -6.83
N LEU A 27 17.79 9.80 -6.06
CA LEU A 27 19.16 10.17 -5.72
C LEU A 27 19.88 9.10 -4.88
N ILE A 28 19.14 8.40 -4.02
CA ILE A 28 19.78 7.31 -3.24
C ILE A 28 19.80 5.97 -3.99
N GLY A 29 19.28 5.93 -5.21
CA GLY A 29 19.39 4.78 -6.08
C GLY A 29 18.11 4.00 -6.34
N LEU A 30 16.97 4.43 -5.80
CA LEU A 30 15.71 3.77 -6.14
C LEU A 30 15.29 4.11 -7.57
N ILE A 31 14.52 3.22 -8.17
CA ILE A 31 14.11 3.31 -9.57
C ILE A 31 12.66 3.71 -9.65
N GLN A 32 12.41 4.91 -10.18
CA GLN A 32 11.05 5.40 -10.34
C GLN A 32 10.29 4.59 -11.41
N GLY A 33 9.05 4.26 -11.11
CA GLY A 33 8.16 3.61 -12.07
C GLY A 33 7.83 4.51 -13.26
N ASN A 34 7.37 3.89 -14.34
CA ASN A 34 7.16 4.60 -15.60
C ASN A 34 6.00 5.61 -15.57
N GLU A 35 4.95 5.33 -14.79
CA GLU A 35 3.75 6.15 -14.77
C GLU A 35 3.20 6.30 -13.36
N ASP A 36 2.65 7.48 -13.06
CA ASP A 36 1.84 7.68 -11.88
C ASP A 36 0.45 7.09 -12.13
N GLU A 37 -0.22 6.64 -11.09
CA GLU A 37 -1.54 6.03 -11.21
C GLU A 37 -2.52 6.70 -10.25
N THR A 38 -3.73 7.04 -10.74
CA THR A 38 -4.81 7.51 -9.87
C THR A 38 -5.74 6.36 -9.56
N VAL A 39 -5.95 6.11 -8.27
CA VAL A 39 -6.84 5.06 -7.77
C VAL A 39 -8.08 5.75 -7.19
N ASP A 40 -9.12 5.89 -8.02
CA ASP A 40 -10.33 6.66 -7.67
C ASP A 40 -11.00 6.12 -6.41
N ASP A 41 -11.06 4.81 -6.25
CA ASP A 41 -11.68 4.16 -5.09
C ASP A 41 -11.02 4.56 -3.78
N GLN A 42 -9.75 4.93 -3.80
CA GLN A 42 -8.99 5.33 -2.63
C GLN A 42 -8.72 6.83 -2.55
N GLY A 43 -9.10 7.60 -3.57
CA GLY A 43 -8.90 9.04 -3.60
C GLY A 43 -7.44 9.46 -3.60
N VAL A 44 -6.60 8.76 -4.35
CA VAL A 44 -5.15 8.95 -4.30
C VAL A 44 -4.51 8.81 -5.68
N THR A 45 -3.45 9.58 -5.92
CA THR A 45 -2.53 9.38 -7.04
C THR A 45 -1.20 8.88 -6.48
N THR A 46 -0.65 7.83 -7.06
CA THR A 46 0.52 7.15 -6.52
C THR A 46 1.71 7.22 -7.48
N ARG A 47 2.91 7.21 -6.90
CA ARG A 47 4.17 7.09 -7.63
C ARG A 47 5.06 6.10 -6.91
N PHE A 48 5.53 5.08 -7.64
CA PHE A 48 6.34 4.01 -7.05
C PHE A 48 7.82 4.19 -7.36
N PHE A 49 8.65 3.81 -6.37
CA PHE A 49 10.10 3.72 -6.49
C PHE A 49 10.53 2.34 -6.01
N SER A 50 11.18 1.57 -6.89
CA SER A 50 11.63 0.21 -6.55
C SER A 50 13.03 0.25 -5.93
N THR A 51 13.26 -0.66 -4.97
CA THR A 51 14.56 -0.74 -4.29
C THR A 51 15.66 -1.31 -5.17
N THR A 52 15.30 -2.01 -6.23
CA THR A 52 16.22 -2.56 -7.22
C THR A 52 15.49 -2.69 -8.54
N GLU A 53 16.20 -3.08 -9.62
CA GLU A 53 15.56 -3.41 -10.88
C GLU A 53 14.53 -4.50 -10.67
N PRO A 54 13.30 -4.33 -11.16
CA PRO A 54 12.28 -5.36 -11.01
C PRO A 54 12.76 -6.68 -11.62
N ASP A 55 12.69 -7.73 -10.81
CA ASP A 55 12.96 -9.09 -11.24
C ASP A 55 11.65 -9.85 -11.14
N THR A 56 11.20 -10.45 -12.24
CA THR A 56 9.93 -11.16 -12.30
C THR A 56 9.89 -12.39 -11.41
N SER A 57 11.03 -12.86 -10.93
CA SER A 57 11.11 -14.07 -10.10
C SER A 57 10.87 -13.80 -8.62
N ALA A 58 10.98 -12.55 -8.17
CA ALA A 58 10.84 -12.22 -6.75
C ALA A 58 10.19 -10.85 -6.56
N PRO A 59 9.36 -10.69 -5.51
CA PRO A 59 8.83 -9.38 -5.15
C PRO A 59 9.96 -8.45 -4.72
N VAL A 60 9.88 -7.17 -5.12
CA VAL A 60 10.87 -6.14 -4.79
C VAL A 60 10.16 -5.10 -3.96
N PRO A 61 10.60 -4.83 -2.71
CA PRO A 61 9.98 -3.78 -1.90
C PRO A 61 10.08 -2.42 -2.57
N LYS A 62 9.03 -1.63 -2.41
CA LYS A 62 8.89 -0.32 -3.04
C LYS A 62 8.58 0.75 -2.02
N ILE A 63 8.90 1.99 -2.36
CA ILE A 63 8.32 3.17 -1.73
C ILE A 63 7.18 3.64 -2.64
N GLU A 64 6.03 3.92 -2.05
CA GLU A 64 4.88 4.47 -2.75
C GLU A 64 4.59 5.86 -2.22
N LEU A 65 4.71 6.89 -3.06
CA LEU A 65 4.28 8.23 -2.70
C LEU A 65 2.79 8.37 -2.99
N LEU A 66 2.07 9.00 -2.06
CA LEU A 66 0.62 9.08 -2.05
C LEU A 66 0.19 10.55 -2.02
N GLU A 67 -0.38 11.03 -3.13
CA GLU A 67 -0.93 12.38 -3.24
C GLU A 67 -2.46 12.29 -3.21
N PRO A 68 -3.13 13.04 -2.33
CA PRO A 68 -4.59 12.98 -2.27
C PRO A 68 -5.23 13.64 -3.50
N THR A 69 -6.34 13.10 -3.99
CA THR A 69 -7.12 13.73 -5.04
C THR A 69 -8.04 14.81 -4.50
N GLY A 70 -8.15 14.95 -3.19
CA GLY A 70 -8.94 15.96 -2.52
C GLY A 70 -8.70 15.93 -1.02
N GLU A 71 -9.17 16.97 -0.33
CA GLU A 71 -9.00 17.09 1.12
C GLU A 71 -9.80 16.04 1.89
N ASP A 72 -10.97 15.67 1.36
CA ASP A 72 -11.85 14.71 2.02
C ASP A 72 -11.58 13.28 1.52
N THR A 73 -10.34 12.87 1.58
CA THR A 73 -9.85 11.53 1.25
C THR A 73 -9.04 11.01 2.42
N PRO A 74 -8.79 9.70 2.53
CA PRO A 74 -7.96 9.17 3.62
C PRO A 74 -6.59 9.84 3.70
N ILE A 75 -5.91 10.03 2.57
CA ILE A 75 -4.60 10.69 2.55
C ILE A 75 -4.72 12.18 2.83
N GLY A 76 -5.75 12.85 2.30
CA GLY A 76 -6.02 14.26 2.59
C GLY A 76 -6.23 14.49 4.09
N ARG A 77 -7.01 13.64 4.74
CA ARG A 77 -7.23 13.73 6.19
C ARG A 77 -5.96 13.42 6.99
N PHE A 78 -5.16 12.45 6.54
CA PHE A 78 -3.89 12.14 7.18
C PHE A 78 -2.95 13.36 7.14
N LEU A 79 -2.82 14.00 5.97
CA LEU A 79 -1.97 15.19 5.80
C LEU A 79 -2.43 16.36 6.67
N ALA A 80 -3.76 16.58 6.73
CA ALA A 80 -4.31 17.66 7.56
C ALA A 80 -4.04 17.44 9.04
N LYS A 81 -3.99 16.20 9.48
CA LYS A 81 -3.82 15.85 10.90
C LYS A 81 -2.36 15.69 11.29
N ARG A 82 -1.52 15.12 10.42
CA ARG A 82 -0.15 14.72 10.76
C ARG A 82 0.93 15.33 9.87
N GLY A 83 0.56 15.92 8.73
CA GLY A 83 1.52 16.36 7.71
C GLY A 83 2.10 15.18 6.92
N PRO A 84 3.07 15.44 6.02
CA PRO A 84 3.71 14.39 5.23
C PRO A 84 4.42 13.36 6.10
N GLY A 85 4.41 12.11 5.68
CA GLY A 85 5.09 11.03 6.38
C GLY A 85 4.54 9.66 6.02
N VAL A 86 5.09 8.63 6.68
CA VAL A 86 4.66 7.25 6.47
C VAL A 86 3.21 7.09 6.91
N GLN A 87 2.37 6.60 6.01
CA GLN A 87 0.95 6.44 6.27
C GLN A 87 0.55 4.98 6.39
N GLN A 88 1.19 4.08 5.62
CA GLN A 88 0.80 2.67 5.61
C GLN A 88 1.98 1.76 5.26
N ILE A 89 1.82 0.48 5.63
CA ILE A 89 2.73 -0.60 5.22
C ILE A 89 1.87 -1.65 4.51
N CYS A 90 2.30 -2.08 3.33
CA CYS A 90 1.57 -3.06 2.54
C CYS A 90 2.31 -4.37 2.45
N PHE A 91 1.59 -5.47 2.67
CA PHE A 91 2.10 -6.82 2.47
C PHE A 91 1.38 -7.50 1.31
N SER A 92 2.16 -8.20 0.49
CA SER A 92 1.64 -9.03 -0.59
C SER A 92 1.36 -10.43 -0.07
N VAL A 93 0.14 -10.90 -0.24
CA VAL A 93 -0.33 -12.18 0.31
C VAL A 93 -0.88 -13.08 -0.80
N ALA A 94 -0.87 -14.39 -0.56
CA ALA A 94 -1.28 -15.36 -1.57
C ALA A 94 -2.81 -15.56 -1.62
N ASP A 95 -3.49 -15.45 -0.47
CA ASP A 95 -4.94 -15.69 -0.37
C ASP A 95 -5.56 -14.62 0.52
N LEU A 96 -5.89 -13.47 -0.07
CA LEU A 96 -6.40 -12.34 0.68
C LEU A 96 -7.73 -12.66 1.35
N LYS A 97 -8.68 -13.23 0.61
CA LYS A 97 -10.00 -13.50 1.19
C LYS A 97 -9.94 -14.49 2.35
N GLY A 98 -9.16 -15.55 2.20
CA GLY A 98 -8.96 -16.53 3.27
C GLY A 98 -8.30 -15.91 4.49
N LEU A 99 -7.30 -15.05 4.27
CA LEU A 99 -6.62 -14.35 5.35
C LEU A 99 -7.56 -13.40 6.08
N LEU A 100 -8.39 -12.62 5.37
CA LEU A 100 -9.35 -11.72 6.00
C LEU A 100 -10.34 -12.47 6.89
N ASN A 101 -10.86 -13.59 6.40
CA ASN A 101 -11.75 -14.44 7.20
C ASN A 101 -11.06 -14.92 8.47
N TYR A 102 -9.84 -15.39 8.35
CA TYR A 102 -9.06 -15.89 9.48
C TYR A 102 -8.78 -14.76 10.49
N LEU A 103 -8.41 -13.57 10.03
CA LEU A 103 -8.18 -12.43 10.90
C LEU A 103 -9.45 -12.04 11.66
N ALA A 104 -10.59 -11.99 10.97
CA ALA A 104 -11.86 -11.68 11.61
C ALA A 104 -12.22 -12.70 12.68
N GLU A 105 -12.00 -14.00 12.42
CA GLU A 105 -12.23 -15.07 13.38
C GLU A 105 -11.35 -14.95 14.63
N ASN A 106 -10.20 -14.30 14.50
CA ASN A 106 -9.25 -14.08 15.59
C ASN A 106 -9.38 -12.71 16.25
N GLY A 107 -10.48 -12.01 16.00
CA GLY A 107 -10.78 -10.74 16.68
C GLY A 107 -10.08 -9.51 16.13
N VAL A 108 -9.45 -9.63 14.97
CA VAL A 108 -8.79 -8.49 14.32
C VAL A 108 -9.84 -7.57 13.70
N ARG A 109 -9.74 -6.27 13.98
CA ARG A 109 -10.63 -5.28 13.41
C ARG A 109 -10.18 -4.93 11.99
N LEU A 110 -11.04 -5.19 11.02
CA LEU A 110 -10.78 -4.91 9.62
C LEU A 110 -11.49 -3.62 9.21
N ILE A 111 -10.82 -2.77 8.41
CA ILE A 111 -11.49 -1.66 7.72
C ILE A 111 -12.29 -2.23 6.56
N ASP A 112 -11.68 -3.14 5.80
CA ASP A 112 -12.34 -3.83 4.69
C ASP A 112 -12.50 -5.31 5.04
N THR A 113 -13.74 -5.78 5.08
CA THR A 113 -14.04 -7.20 5.32
C THR A 113 -14.01 -8.01 4.03
N GLU A 114 -14.06 -7.33 2.88
CA GLU A 114 -13.97 -7.92 1.55
C GLU A 114 -12.92 -7.18 0.74
N PRO A 115 -12.21 -7.88 -0.16
CA PRO A 115 -11.24 -7.23 -1.05
C PRO A 115 -11.90 -6.17 -1.93
N ARG A 116 -11.16 -5.10 -2.21
CA ARG A 116 -11.58 -4.03 -3.11
C ARG A 116 -10.43 -3.60 -4.01
N PRO A 117 -10.71 -2.89 -5.13
CA PRO A 117 -9.67 -2.49 -6.07
C PRO A 117 -8.64 -1.53 -5.45
N GLY A 118 -7.38 -1.73 -5.80
CA GLY A 118 -6.26 -0.87 -5.42
C GLY A 118 -5.34 -0.61 -6.61
N ALA A 119 -4.18 -0.03 -6.32
CA ALA A 119 -3.20 0.31 -7.35
C ALA A 119 -2.72 -0.92 -8.11
N GLY A 120 -2.42 -0.74 -9.40
CA GLY A 120 -1.87 -1.80 -10.24
C GLY A 120 -2.86 -2.92 -10.56
N GLY A 121 -4.16 -2.69 -10.36
CA GLY A 121 -5.18 -3.71 -10.61
C GLY A 121 -5.23 -4.80 -9.54
N HIS A 122 -4.49 -4.65 -8.45
CA HIS A 122 -4.53 -5.62 -7.36
C HIS A 122 -5.78 -5.43 -6.50
N MET A 123 -6.28 -6.53 -5.96
CA MET A 123 -7.32 -6.47 -4.93
C MET A 123 -6.65 -6.28 -3.58
N ILE A 124 -7.19 -5.38 -2.76
CA ILE A 124 -6.59 -5.02 -1.48
C ILE A 124 -7.64 -4.97 -0.37
N ALA A 125 -7.15 -4.93 0.88
CA ALA A 125 -7.97 -4.66 2.05
C ALA A 125 -7.10 -4.03 3.13
N PHE A 126 -7.70 -3.14 3.94
CA PHE A 126 -7.01 -2.49 5.04
C PHE A 126 -7.41 -3.09 6.37
N VAL A 127 -6.42 -3.21 7.26
CA VAL A 127 -6.60 -3.63 8.65
C VAL A 127 -6.57 -2.39 9.53
N HIS A 128 -7.53 -2.29 10.47
CA HIS A 128 -7.63 -1.12 11.32
C HIS A 128 -6.43 -1.01 12.27
N PRO A 129 -5.85 0.19 12.43
CA PRO A 129 -4.67 0.38 13.30
C PRO A 129 -4.86 -0.05 14.74
N SER A 130 -6.09 -0.08 15.25
CA SER A 130 -6.35 -0.53 16.64
C SER A 130 -5.94 -1.99 16.86
N SER A 131 -5.87 -2.80 15.80
CA SER A 131 -5.47 -4.20 15.89
C SER A 131 -3.99 -4.45 15.57
N THR A 132 -3.25 -3.41 15.21
CA THR A 132 -1.85 -3.53 14.74
C THR A 132 -0.87 -2.73 15.58
N GLY A 133 -1.32 -2.14 16.70
CA GLY A 133 -0.46 -1.30 17.50
C GLY A 133 -0.27 0.11 16.95
N GLY A 134 -1.19 0.59 16.12
CA GLY A 134 -1.18 1.96 15.59
C GLY A 134 -0.70 2.09 14.15
N VAL A 135 -0.47 0.97 13.46
CA VAL A 135 0.00 0.98 12.07
C VAL A 135 -1.14 0.63 11.13
N LEU A 136 -1.41 1.48 10.14
CA LEU A 136 -2.33 1.12 9.07
C LEU A 136 -1.66 0.08 8.18
N VAL A 137 -2.26 -1.11 8.08
CA VAL A 137 -1.73 -2.21 7.28
C VAL A 137 -2.63 -2.46 6.08
N GLU A 138 -2.04 -2.46 4.90
CA GLU A 138 -2.68 -2.85 3.65
C GLU A 138 -2.26 -4.28 3.31
N LEU A 139 -3.22 -5.10 2.89
CA LEU A 139 -2.95 -6.44 2.40
C LEU A 139 -3.34 -6.48 0.93
N SER A 140 -2.44 -6.95 0.07
CA SER A 140 -2.61 -6.97 -1.37
C SER A 140 -2.56 -8.41 -1.89
N GLN A 141 -3.56 -8.77 -2.70
CA GLN A 141 -3.60 -10.11 -3.31
C GLN A 141 -2.55 -10.21 -4.40
N ARG A 142 -1.61 -11.16 -4.24
CA ARG A 142 -0.66 -11.47 -5.31
C ARG A 142 -1.40 -12.09 -6.49
N HIS A 143 -0.97 -11.73 -7.70
CA HIS A 143 -1.36 -12.49 -8.87
C HIS A 143 -0.61 -13.82 -8.87
N ASP A 144 -1.32 -14.90 -9.20
CA ASP A 144 -0.68 -16.19 -9.32
C ASP A 144 0.33 -16.16 -10.47
N GLN A 145 1.48 -16.77 -10.23
CA GLN A 145 2.47 -16.98 -11.26
C GLN A 145 2.01 -18.19 -12.07
N GLU A 146 1.63 -17.95 -13.28
CA GLU A 146 1.27 -19.05 -14.18
C GLU A 146 2.43 -19.46 -15.08
#